data_e97042c7ea1cdaa24159de892d0113b2
#
_entry.id   e97042c7ea1cdaa24159de892d0113b2
#
_cell.length_a   1.000
_cell.length_b   1.000
_cell.length_c   1.000
_cell.angle_alpha   90.00
_cell.angle_beta   90.00
_cell.angle_gamma   90.00
#
_symmetry.space_group_name_H-M   'P 1'
#
loop_
_entity.id
_entity.type
_entity.pdbx_description
1 polymer ?
#
loop_
_entity_poly.entity_id
_entity_poly.type
_entity_poly.pdbx_seq_one_letter_code
_entity_poly.pdbx_strand_id
1 'polypeptide(L)'
;MSFALPHLDNGWAVDQAILSEEDRVVVLRFGHDWNKQCMAMDEVLYGVAEKIKKFAVIYLVDIDDVPDFNTMYELYDECTTMFFYRNKHIMIDLGTGNNNKVSWAMNDKQEFIDLVTTVYLGAKK
;
A
#
# COMPACT_ATOMS: atom_id res chain seq x y z
N MET A 1 -3.16 -12.13 -8.35
CA MET A 1 -4.37 -11.38 -8.77
C MET A 1 -4.10 -9.88 -8.99
N SER A 2 -2.86 -9.56 -9.36
CA SER A 2 -2.45 -8.17 -9.56
C SER A 2 -3.29 -7.45 -10.62
N PHE A 3 -3.66 -8.15 -11.69
CA PHE A 3 -4.45 -7.54 -12.77
C PHE A 3 -5.85 -7.11 -12.34
N ALA A 4 -6.36 -7.61 -11.22
CA ALA A 4 -7.70 -7.29 -10.72
C ALA A 4 -7.72 -6.06 -9.80
N LEU A 5 -6.55 -5.53 -9.43
CA LEU A 5 -6.43 -4.34 -8.60
C LEU A 5 -6.07 -3.13 -9.45
N PRO A 6 -6.57 -1.93 -9.12
CA PRO A 6 -6.25 -0.75 -9.92
C PRO A 6 -4.77 -0.39 -9.85
N HIS A 7 -4.23 0.04 -10.99
CA HIS A 7 -2.83 0.45 -11.13
C HIS A 7 -2.74 1.96 -11.35
N LEU A 8 -1.70 2.56 -10.84
CA LEU A 8 -1.39 3.97 -11.05
C LEU A 8 -0.14 4.05 -11.93
N ASP A 9 -0.24 4.69 -13.08
CA ASP A 9 0.75 4.61 -14.15
C ASP A 9 1.77 5.74 -14.18
N ASN A 10 1.58 6.78 -13.36
CA ASN A 10 2.51 7.91 -13.31
C ASN A 10 2.45 8.58 -11.94
N GLY A 11 3.45 9.45 -11.67
CA GLY A 11 3.55 10.12 -10.37
C GLY A 11 2.37 11.02 -10.07
N TRP A 12 1.83 11.70 -11.10
CA TRP A 12 0.65 12.54 -10.93
C TRP A 12 -0.56 11.72 -10.46
N ALA A 13 -0.76 10.54 -11.05
CA ALA A 13 -1.87 9.66 -10.66
C ALA A 13 -1.72 9.20 -9.20
N VAL A 14 -0.49 8.90 -8.77
CA VAL A 14 -0.22 8.54 -7.37
C VAL A 14 -0.58 9.70 -6.44
N ASP A 15 -0.13 10.90 -6.75
CA ASP A 15 -0.43 12.08 -5.94
C ASP A 15 -1.94 12.34 -5.88
N GLN A 16 -2.63 12.21 -7.01
CA GLN A 16 -4.08 12.42 -7.05
C GLN A 16 -4.84 11.38 -6.24
N ALA A 17 -4.39 10.12 -6.29
CA ALA A 17 -5.02 9.06 -5.52
C ALA A 17 -4.91 9.34 -4.01
N ILE A 18 -3.75 9.83 -3.58
CA ILE A 18 -3.52 10.16 -2.17
C ILE A 18 -4.35 11.39 -1.76
N LEU A 19 -4.33 12.44 -2.59
CA LEU A 19 -5.01 13.70 -2.29
C LEU A 19 -6.54 13.57 -2.30
N SER A 20 -7.09 12.75 -3.18
CA SER A 20 -8.54 12.67 -3.38
C SER A 20 -9.27 11.86 -2.31
N GLU A 21 -8.55 11.05 -1.51
CA GLU A 21 -9.16 10.26 -0.48
C GLU A 21 -9.15 11.00 0.87
N GLU A 22 -10.32 11.43 1.32
CA GLU A 22 -10.46 12.18 2.57
C GLU A 22 -10.82 11.30 3.76
N ASP A 23 -11.49 10.17 3.51
CA ASP A 23 -12.07 9.34 4.57
C ASP A 23 -11.52 7.93 4.62
N ARG A 24 -10.67 7.55 3.67
CA ARG A 24 -10.12 6.19 3.61
C ARG A 24 -8.61 6.21 3.61
N VAL A 25 -8.02 5.14 4.16
CA VAL A 25 -6.59 4.89 4.06
C VAL A 25 -6.27 4.51 2.62
N VAL A 26 -5.25 5.13 2.04
CA VAL A 26 -4.74 4.76 0.73
C VAL A 26 -3.59 3.79 0.94
N VAL A 27 -3.74 2.57 0.41
CA VAL A 27 -2.72 1.53 0.48
C VAL A 27 -2.03 1.46 -0.87
N LEU A 28 -0.73 1.71 -0.89
CA LEU A 28 0.08 1.65 -2.11
C LEU A 28 1.07 0.49 -2.02
N ARG A 29 1.01 -0.43 -3.00
CA ARG A 29 2.01 -1.49 -3.14
C ARG A 29 2.96 -1.08 -4.26
N PHE A 30 4.22 -0.86 -3.91
CA PHE A 30 5.28 -0.53 -4.85
C PHE A 30 6.08 -1.79 -5.19
N GLY A 31 6.27 -2.05 -6.46
CA GLY A 31 7.03 -3.23 -6.90
C GLY A 31 6.70 -3.57 -8.34
N HIS A 32 6.69 -4.87 -8.65
CA HIS A 32 6.37 -5.36 -9.99
C HIS A 32 5.35 -6.48 -9.91
N ASP A 33 4.35 -6.46 -10.81
CA ASP A 33 3.29 -7.48 -10.84
C ASP A 33 3.84 -8.89 -11.10
N TRP A 34 4.98 -8.98 -11.80
CA TRP A 34 5.61 -10.26 -12.12
C TRP A 34 6.51 -10.81 -11.01
N ASN A 35 6.83 -10.00 -10.01
CA ASN A 35 7.70 -10.41 -8.90
C ASN A 35 6.94 -11.37 -7.98
N LYS A 36 7.58 -12.45 -7.53
CA LYS A 36 6.93 -13.47 -6.70
C LYS A 36 6.45 -12.93 -5.35
N GLN A 37 7.24 -12.06 -4.72
CA GLN A 37 6.82 -11.46 -3.45
C GLN A 37 5.63 -10.52 -3.65
N CYS A 38 5.65 -9.74 -4.73
CA CYS A 38 4.53 -8.88 -5.07
C CYS A 38 3.28 -9.68 -5.38
N MET A 39 3.42 -10.80 -6.10
CA MET A 39 2.28 -11.68 -6.39
C MET A 39 1.65 -12.20 -5.10
N ALA A 40 2.47 -12.63 -4.13
CA ALA A 40 1.98 -13.11 -2.84
C ALA A 40 1.27 -12.00 -2.08
N MET A 41 1.85 -10.80 -2.06
CA MET A 41 1.23 -9.64 -1.41
C MET A 41 -0.07 -9.25 -2.10
N ASP A 42 -0.09 -9.24 -3.43
CA ASP A 42 -1.26 -8.86 -4.22
C ASP A 42 -2.42 -9.84 -4.05
N GLU A 43 -2.13 -11.13 -3.82
CA GLU A 43 -3.14 -12.11 -3.45
C GLU A 43 -3.85 -11.72 -2.16
N VAL A 44 -3.08 -11.32 -1.15
CA VAL A 44 -3.64 -10.86 0.12
C VAL A 44 -4.45 -9.59 -0.09
N LEU A 45 -3.90 -8.62 -0.81
CA LEU A 45 -4.56 -7.35 -1.09
C LEU A 45 -5.89 -7.55 -1.81
N TYR A 46 -5.89 -8.37 -2.86
CA TYR A 46 -7.10 -8.67 -3.62
C TYR A 46 -8.15 -9.36 -2.72
N GLY A 47 -7.70 -10.32 -1.91
CA GLY A 47 -8.60 -11.09 -1.05
C GLY A 47 -9.26 -10.27 0.06
N VAL A 48 -8.65 -9.14 0.47
CA VAL A 48 -9.21 -8.30 1.53
C VAL A 48 -9.87 -7.03 1.01
N ALA A 49 -9.68 -6.68 -0.26
CA ALA A 49 -10.11 -5.40 -0.81
C ALA A 49 -11.59 -5.10 -0.56
N GLU A 50 -12.47 -6.07 -0.79
CA GLU A 50 -13.90 -5.91 -0.54
C GLU A 50 -14.23 -5.72 0.94
N LYS A 51 -13.50 -6.39 1.81
CA LYS A 51 -13.75 -6.34 3.24
C LYS A 51 -13.39 -5.00 3.85
N ILE A 52 -12.42 -4.30 3.28
CA ILE A 52 -11.92 -3.04 3.83
C ILE A 52 -12.32 -1.81 2.99
N LYS A 53 -13.10 -1.98 1.95
CA LYS A 53 -13.41 -0.90 0.99
C LYS A 53 -14.08 0.33 1.60
N LYS A 54 -14.72 0.20 2.76
CA LYS A 54 -15.36 1.33 3.43
C LYS A 54 -14.36 2.27 4.08
N PHE A 55 -13.17 1.77 4.44
CA PHE A 55 -12.17 2.57 5.13
C PHE A 55 -10.78 2.52 4.50
N ALA A 56 -10.60 1.77 3.41
CA ALA A 56 -9.31 1.69 2.71
C ALA A 56 -9.51 1.43 1.22
N VAL A 57 -8.59 1.94 0.42
CA VAL A 57 -8.53 1.71 -1.02
C VAL A 57 -7.11 1.28 -1.36
N ILE A 58 -6.97 0.34 -2.30
CA ILE A 58 -5.69 -0.26 -2.66
C ILE A 58 -5.34 0.08 -4.09
N TYR A 59 -4.09 0.49 -4.32
CA TYR A 59 -3.54 0.72 -5.66
C TYR A 59 -2.19 0.05 -5.78
N LEU A 60 -1.87 -0.41 -6.98
CA LEU A 60 -0.58 -1.00 -7.31
C LEU A 60 0.23 -0.01 -8.14
N VAL A 61 1.51 0.10 -7.83
CA VAL A 61 2.43 1.01 -8.52
C VAL A 61 3.67 0.23 -8.94
N ASP A 62 3.98 0.29 -10.24
CA ASP A 62 5.21 -0.31 -10.79
C ASP A 62 6.35 0.70 -10.63
N ILE A 63 7.42 0.30 -9.96
CA ILE A 63 8.52 1.21 -9.65
C ILE A 63 9.37 1.57 -10.87
N ASP A 64 9.24 0.85 -11.97
CA ASP A 64 9.89 1.21 -13.23
C ASP A 64 9.04 2.20 -14.04
N ASP A 65 7.71 2.03 -14.01
CA ASP A 65 6.80 2.96 -14.68
C ASP A 65 6.68 4.28 -13.92
N VAL A 66 6.81 4.21 -12.59
CA VAL A 66 6.69 5.39 -11.71
C VAL A 66 7.93 5.47 -10.82
N PRO A 67 9.07 5.93 -11.36
CA PRO A 67 10.31 6.02 -10.57
C PRO A 67 10.35 7.20 -9.61
N ASP A 68 9.35 8.08 -9.66
CA ASP A 68 9.31 9.36 -8.94
C ASP A 68 9.54 9.23 -7.43
N PHE A 69 9.12 8.12 -6.84
CA PHE A 69 9.14 7.94 -5.39
C PHE A 69 10.23 6.99 -4.90
N ASN A 70 11.01 6.41 -5.82
CA ASN A 70 11.97 5.35 -5.46
C ASN A 70 13.04 5.82 -4.47
N THR A 71 13.60 6.99 -4.70
CA THR A 71 14.62 7.55 -3.81
C THR A 71 13.99 8.12 -2.54
N MET A 72 12.88 8.85 -2.69
CA MET A 72 12.20 9.51 -1.59
C MET A 72 11.77 8.52 -0.51
N TYR A 73 11.21 7.37 -0.91
CA TYR A 73 10.71 6.36 0.01
C TYR A 73 11.65 5.17 0.17
N GLU A 74 12.84 5.24 -0.42
CA GLU A 74 13.84 4.16 -0.35
C GLU A 74 13.26 2.81 -0.79
N LEU A 75 12.67 2.77 -1.98
CA LEU A 75 12.00 1.58 -2.52
C LEU A 75 13.00 0.62 -3.15
N TYR A 76 13.88 0.07 -2.33
CA TYR A 76 14.94 -0.85 -2.78
C TYR A 76 14.61 -2.32 -2.52
N ASP A 77 13.52 -2.59 -1.82
CA ASP A 77 13.03 -3.94 -1.60
C ASP A 77 12.17 -4.39 -2.77
N GLU A 78 12.02 -5.70 -2.97
CA GLU A 78 11.24 -6.25 -4.07
C GLU A 78 9.76 -5.89 -3.97
N CYS A 79 9.24 -5.76 -2.76
CA CYS A 79 7.84 -5.46 -2.52
C CYS A 79 7.73 -4.54 -1.31
N THR A 80 7.08 -3.40 -1.50
CA THR A 80 6.90 -2.42 -0.42
C THR A 80 5.44 -1.97 -0.39
N THR A 81 4.85 -1.95 0.79
CA THR A 81 3.48 -1.45 0.99
C THR A 81 3.52 -0.28 1.96
N MET A 82 2.87 0.80 1.57
CA MET A 82 2.82 2.03 2.37
C MET A 82 1.37 2.47 2.55
N PHE A 83 1.14 3.26 3.61
CA PHE A 83 -0.19 3.72 3.97
C PHE A 83 -0.23 5.24 4.05
N PHE A 84 -1.30 5.83 3.53
CA PHE A 84 -1.52 7.27 3.55
C PHE A 84 -2.93 7.57 4.03
N TYR A 85 -3.10 8.68 4.76
CA TYR A 85 -4.42 9.13 5.18
C TYR A 85 -4.45 10.65 5.16
N ARG A 86 -5.43 11.20 4.45
CA ARG A 86 -5.58 12.65 4.28
C ARG A 86 -4.28 13.33 3.86
N ASN A 87 -3.66 12.78 2.81
CA ASN A 87 -2.41 13.30 2.24
C ASN A 87 -1.20 13.22 3.18
N LYS A 88 -1.25 12.34 4.19
CA LYS A 88 -0.12 12.13 5.09
C LYS A 88 0.34 10.69 5.06
N HIS A 89 1.65 10.49 4.98
CA HIS A 89 2.25 9.17 5.12
C HIS A 89 2.07 8.72 6.58
N ILE A 90 1.47 7.56 6.76
CA ILE A 90 1.19 7.02 8.09
C ILE A 90 2.29 6.03 8.47
N MET A 91 2.93 6.30 9.59
CA MET A 91 3.94 5.40 10.13
C MET A 91 3.25 4.25 10.87
N ILE A 92 3.85 3.06 10.77
CA ILE A 92 3.35 1.85 11.41
C ILE A 92 4.45 1.25 12.27
N ASP A 93 4.06 0.60 13.38
CA ASP A 93 5.02 -0.05 14.26
C ASP A 93 4.78 -1.56 14.22
N LEU A 94 5.68 -2.28 13.55
CA LEU A 94 5.64 -3.73 13.43
C LEU A 94 6.78 -4.41 14.19
N GLY A 95 7.53 -3.62 14.99
CA GLY A 95 8.64 -4.16 15.75
C GLY A 95 9.88 -4.48 14.93
N THR A 96 9.92 -4.04 13.67
CA THR A 96 11.04 -4.34 12.75
C THR A 96 12.10 -3.24 12.72
N GLY A 97 11.84 -2.11 13.38
CA GLY A 97 12.73 -0.96 13.31
C GLY A 97 12.46 -0.02 12.14
N ASN A 98 11.63 -0.43 11.18
CA ASN A 98 11.22 0.41 10.07
C ASN A 98 9.71 0.63 10.16
N ASN A 99 9.32 1.84 10.57
CA ASN A 99 7.92 2.20 10.82
C ASN A 99 7.27 2.90 9.64
N ASN A 100 7.98 3.06 8.52
CA ASN A 100 7.48 3.82 7.37
C ASN A 100 6.75 2.95 6.35
N LYS A 101 7.08 1.67 6.29
CA LYS A 101 6.58 0.80 5.22
C LYS A 101 6.69 -0.67 5.62
N VAL A 102 5.89 -1.49 4.95
CA VAL A 102 6.00 -2.95 5.00
C VAL A 102 6.85 -3.37 3.81
N SER A 103 8.08 -3.80 4.05
CA SER A 103 9.05 -4.12 3.00
C SER A 103 9.16 -5.62 2.71
N TRP A 104 8.13 -6.38 3.07
CA TRP A 104 8.03 -7.81 2.77
C TRP A 104 6.59 -8.14 2.39
N ALA A 105 6.37 -9.34 1.83
CA ALA A 105 5.03 -9.81 1.50
C ALA A 105 4.35 -10.39 2.75
N MET A 106 3.21 -9.83 3.11
CA MET A 106 2.35 -10.41 4.14
C MET A 106 1.52 -11.52 3.49
N ASN A 107 1.37 -12.65 4.16
CA ASN A 107 0.61 -13.78 3.61
C ASN A 107 -0.60 -14.17 4.43
N ASP A 108 -0.95 -13.39 5.45
CA ASP A 108 -2.11 -13.60 6.30
C ASP A 108 -3.11 -12.47 6.09
N LYS A 109 -4.26 -12.79 5.52
CA LYS A 109 -5.31 -11.80 5.22
C LYS A 109 -5.84 -11.11 6.48
N GLN A 110 -6.05 -11.86 7.55
CA GLN A 110 -6.56 -11.27 8.79
C GLN A 110 -5.53 -10.34 9.42
N GLU A 111 -4.26 -10.71 9.38
CA GLU A 111 -3.19 -9.85 9.88
C GLU A 111 -3.14 -8.53 9.11
N PHE A 112 -3.34 -8.57 7.79
CA PHE A 112 -3.37 -7.35 6.98
C PHE A 112 -4.60 -6.49 7.31
N ILE A 113 -5.77 -7.12 7.46
CA ILE A 113 -7.00 -6.40 7.85
C ILE A 113 -6.78 -5.70 9.19
N ASP A 114 -6.20 -6.39 10.16
CA ASP A 114 -5.93 -5.84 11.50
C ASP A 114 -4.97 -4.66 11.42
N LEU A 115 -3.93 -4.77 10.58
CA LEU A 115 -2.96 -3.70 10.39
C LEU A 115 -3.64 -2.45 9.79
N VAL A 116 -4.39 -2.60 8.72
CA VAL A 116 -5.06 -1.47 8.06
C VAL A 116 -6.10 -0.85 8.98
N THR A 117 -6.83 -1.68 9.73
CA THR A 117 -7.80 -1.18 10.72
C THR A 117 -7.11 -0.32 11.77
N THR A 118 -5.97 -0.78 12.28
CA THR A 118 -5.18 -0.03 13.27
C THR A 118 -4.70 1.30 12.68
N VAL A 119 -4.20 1.28 11.43
CA VAL A 119 -3.78 2.49 10.73
C VAL A 119 -4.94 3.48 10.62
N TYR A 120 -6.10 3.01 10.18
CA TYR A 120 -7.28 3.84 10.00
C TYR A 120 -7.74 4.48 11.31
N LEU A 121 -7.89 3.68 12.36
CA LEU A 121 -8.35 4.18 13.66
C LEU A 121 -7.34 5.15 14.29
N GLY A 122 -6.06 4.86 14.17
CA GLY A 122 -5.00 5.74 14.66
C GLY A 122 -4.94 7.07 13.93
N ALA A 123 -5.10 7.03 12.62
CA ALA A 123 -5.02 8.22 11.78
C ALA A 123 -6.21 9.18 11.97
N LYS A 124 -7.37 8.66 12.38
CA LYS A 124 -8.57 9.47 12.58
C LYS A 124 -8.55 10.30 13.87
N LYS A 125 -7.66 10.01 14.77
CA LYS A 125 -7.58 10.73 16.06
C LYS A 125 -7.10 12.17 15.92
#